data_a01d3f74c57d0b37f10d79a728a4ef9a
#
_entry.id   a01d3f74c57d0b37f10d79a728a4ef9a
#
_cell.length_a   1.000
_cell.length_b   1.000
_cell.length_c   1.000
_cell.angle_alpha   90.00
_cell.angle_beta   90.00
_cell.angle_gamma   90.00
#
_symmetry.space_group_name_H-M   'P 1'
#
loop_
_entity.id
_entity.type
_entity.pdbx_description
1 polymer ?
#
loop_
_entity_poly.entity_id
_entity_poly.type
_entity_poly.pdbx_seq_one_letter_code
_entity_poly.pdbx_strand_id
1 'polypeptide(L)'
;MKLKALLITFFSASCLLGFVRVGADVLVEENTYIDMIKNRRIGLISNQSAINHDYLTTLEILQKHHYNVEAVFAPEHGYFGNAHAGEKMHHQMIGEIPLLSMHGDTRRPTPEMLKDIDVLVYDIQDIGARSYTYVTTLFYCMEEAAKHHIPVIVLDRPNPMGGHVVDGPTLKDENRSYMSYVAVPYCHGMTVGELARFFNTEYKVGCDLTIVPMKGWKRGQTFEQTGLHWVPLSPQIPEADTPFFYATTGLIGHCSFLSIGIGYTLPFKIVGAPWVDAKHFAHVLNSQQLPGVNFQPFYFRPFFGKFKLKDCEGVRIVITDTDTYLPFTTQYTMIGIMKNLYSEHFKETMREIERTNEKKKVFHQLNGSEEVMQIFNEERFIIWKLRTIIQRDRERFLPIRQKYLLYS
;
A
#
# COMPACT_ATOMS: atom_id res chain seq x y z
N MET A 1 -26.89 35.45 55.37
CA MET A 1 -25.89 35.21 54.32
C MET A 1 -26.37 34.07 53.45
N LYS A 2 -26.86 34.37 52.22
CA LYS A 2 -27.31 33.33 51.26
C LYS A 2 -26.18 33.08 50.26
N LEU A 3 -25.61 31.88 50.33
CA LEU A 3 -24.59 31.42 49.39
C LEU A 3 -25.29 31.06 48.07
N LYS A 4 -25.05 31.81 46.97
CA LYS A 4 -25.49 31.47 45.64
C LYS A 4 -24.48 30.49 45.07
N ALA A 5 -24.89 29.22 44.87
CA ALA A 5 -24.13 28.25 44.14
C ALA A 5 -24.18 28.60 42.64
N LEU A 6 -23.00 28.86 42.08
CA LEU A 6 -22.81 29.10 40.64
C LEU A 6 -22.64 27.72 39.98
N LEU A 7 -23.69 27.26 39.28
CA LEU A 7 -23.61 26.04 38.47
C LEU A 7 -22.85 26.38 37.17
N ILE A 8 -21.58 26.00 37.09
CA ILE A 8 -20.81 26.07 35.84
C ILE A 8 -21.15 24.80 35.04
N THR A 9 -22.03 24.94 34.08
CA THR A 9 -22.31 23.89 33.08
C THR A 9 -21.15 23.86 32.10
N PHE A 10 -20.24 22.89 32.27
CA PHE A 10 -19.27 22.54 31.22
C PHE A 10 -20.03 21.91 30.04
N PHE A 11 -20.30 22.71 29.02
CA PHE A 11 -20.63 22.20 27.70
C PHE A 11 -19.31 21.61 27.14
N SER A 12 -19.07 20.33 27.36
CA SER A 12 -18.12 19.60 26.55
C SER A 12 -18.72 19.53 25.14
N ALA A 13 -18.26 20.39 24.25
CA ALA A 13 -18.42 20.19 22.83
C ALA A 13 -17.60 18.93 22.47
N SER A 14 -18.18 17.76 22.69
CA SER A 14 -17.72 16.54 22.03
C SER A 14 -17.92 16.83 20.55
N CYS A 15 -16.83 17.20 19.86
CA CYS A 15 -16.77 17.03 18.43
C CYS A 15 -17.09 15.55 18.17
N LEU A 16 -18.30 15.25 17.77
CA LEU A 16 -18.65 14.01 17.10
C LEU A 16 -17.83 14.02 15.80
N LEU A 17 -16.56 13.64 15.90
CA LEU A 17 -15.77 13.22 14.74
C LEU A 17 -16.47 11.97 14.24
N GLY A 18 -17.39 12.14 13.28
CA GLY A 18 -18.00 11.03 12.59
C GLY A 18 -16.88 10.23 11.92
N PHE A 19 -16.96 8.91 11.98
CA PHE A 19 -16.05 8.03 11.22
C PHE A 19 -16.24 8.24 9.72
N VAL A 20 -15.18 7.94 8.96
CA VAL A 20 -15.22 7.94 7.50
C VAL A 20 -16.12 6.80 7.03
N ARG A 21 -17.06 7.12 6.13
CA ARG A 21 -17.89 6.12 5.47
C ARG A 21 -17.22 5.69 4.19
N VAL A 22 -16.91 4.41 4.09
CA VAL A 22 -16.24 3.83 2.92
C VAL A 22 -17.20 3.72 1.73
N GLY A 23 -16.67 3.54 0.53
CA GLY A 23 -17.46 3.40 -0.68
C GLY A 23 -18.53 2.30 -0.60
N ALA A 24 -18.29 1.22 0.18
CA ALA A 24 -19.26 0.15 0.39
C ALA A 24 -20.55 0.61 1.09
N ASP A 25 -20.43 1.51 2.10
CA ASP A 25 -21.59 2.09 2.76
C ASP A 25 -22.38 3.01 1.81
N VAL A 26 -21.65 3.83 1.05
CA VAL A 26 -22.24 4.78 0.10
C VAL A 26 -22.96 4.06 -1.05
N LEU A 27 -22.42 2.94 -1.52
CA LEU A 27 -23.00 2.13 -2.60
C LEU A 27 -24.44 1.70 -2.31
N VAL A 28 -24.72 1.26 -1.06
CA VAL A 28 -26.03 0.72 -0.68
C VAL A 28 -27.00 1.77 -0.11
N GLU A 29 -26.56 3.02 -0.01
CA GLU A 29 -27.38 4.12 0.52
C GLU A 29 -27.83 5.11 -0.56
N GLU A 30 -27.07 5.27 -1.63
CA GLU A 30 -27.38 6.23 -2.67
C GLU A 30 -28.01 5.56 -3.89
N ASN A 31 -29.24 5.96 -4.24
CA ASN A 31 -30.00 5.38 -5.35
C ASN A 31 -29.22 5.36 -6.66
N THR A 32 -28.40 6.39 -6.91
CA THR A 32 -27.55 6.46 -8.11
C THR A 32 -26.64 5.25 -8.26
N TYR A 33 -26.07 4.76 -7.17
CA TYR A 33 -25.17 3.59 -7.19
C TYR A 33 -25.94 2.28 -7.08
N ILE A 34 -27.04 2.27 -6.30
CA ILE A 34 -27.95 1.12 -6.19
C ILE A 34 -28.44 0.66 -7.56
N ASP A 35 -28.84 1.59 -8.42
CA ASP A 35 -29.34 1.29 -9.76
C ASP A 35 -28.28 0.64 -10.67
N MET A 36 -26.98 0.83 -10.36
CA MET A 36 -25.88 0.23 -11.11
C MET A 36 -25.65 -1.26 -10.81
N ILE A 37 -26.11 -1.74 -9.65
CA ILE A 37 -25.91 -3.13 -9.20
C ILE A 37 -27.22 -3.92 -9.08
N LYS A 38 -28.36 -3.25 -9.03
CA LYS A 38 -29.67 -3.86 -8.89
C LYS A 38 -29.97 -4.79 -10.06
N ASN A 39 -30.40 -6.02 -9.76
CA ASN A 39 -30.71 -7.07 -10.72
C ASN A 39 -29.55 -7.47 -11.63
N ARG A 40 -28.30 -7.19 -11.23
CA ARG A 40 -27.09 -7.59 -11.96
C ARG A 40 -26.37 -8.72 -11.24
N ARG A 41 -25.67 -9.56 -12.02
CA ARG A 41 -24.75 -10.59 -11.51
C ARG A 41 -23.42 -9.91 -11.21
N ILE A 42 -23.09 -9.80 -9.93
CA ILE A 42 -21.92 -9.05 -9.44
C ILE A 42 -20.73 -9.98 -9.33
N GLY A 43 -19.61 -9.62 -9.96
CA GLY A 43 -18.29 -10.15 -9.66
C GLY A 43 -17.61 -9.25 -8.62
N LEU A 44 -17.44 -9.71 -7.40
CA LEU A 44 -16.86 -8.93 -6.31
C LEU A 44 -15.35 -9.20 -6.20
N ILE A 45 -14.52 -8.19 -6.49
CA ILE A 45 -13.07 -8.25 -6.30
C ILE A 45 -12.78 -7.76 -4.89
N SER A 46 -12.47 -8.68 -3.95
CA SER A 46 -12.41 -8.34 -2.54
C SER A 46 -11.58 -9.31 -1.71
N ASN A 47 -11.29 -8.92 -0.47
CA ASN A 47 -10.68 -9.74 0.56
C ASN A 47 -11.15 -9.32 1.96
N GLN A 48 -10.57 -9.91 3.03
CA GLN A 48 -10.89 -9.67 4.43
C GLN A 48 -10.76 -8.19 4.87
N SER A 49 -10.02 -7.37 4.13
CA SER A 49 -9.82 -5.96 4.48
C SER A 49 -10.99 -5.06 4.07
N ALA A 50 -11.90 -5.58 3.26
CA ALA A 50 -13.05 -4.87 2.75
C ALA A 50 -14.20 -4.86 3.78
N ILE A 51 -13.98 -4.22 4.91
CA ILE A 51 -14.99 -4.03 5.97
C ILE A 51 -15.40 -2.57 6.10
N ASN A 52 -16.60 -2.34 6.64
CA ASN A 52 -17.05 -1.03 7.08
C ASN A 52 -16.80 -0.80 8.58
N HIS A 53 -17.28 0.33 9.12
CA HIS A 53 -17.16 0.66 10.55
C HIS A 53 -17.83 -0.38 11.46
N ASP A 54 -18.89 -1.05 10.99
CA ASP A 54 -19.63 -2.06 11.76
C ASP A 54 -19.06 -3.48 11.61
N TYR A 55 -17.82 -3.61 11.11
CA TYR A 55 -17.13 -4.89 10.81
C TYR A 55 -17.83 -5.77 9.77
N LEU A 56 -18.80 -5.25 9.03
CA LEU A 56 -19.41 -5.99 7.94
C LEU A 56 -18.51 -5.95 6.72
N THR A 57 -18.21 -7.12 6.16
CA THR A 57 -17.53 -7.23 4.87
C THR A 57 -18.45 -6.73 3.74
N THR A 58 -17.86 -6.27 2.65
CA THR A 58 -18.63 -5.86 1.46
C THR A 58 -19.49 -6.99 0.93
N LEU A 59 -19.02 -8.24 1.01
CA LEU A 59 -19.83 -9.41 0.67
C LEU A 59 -21.08 -9.50 1.55
N GLU A 60 -20.93 -9.39 2.88
CA GLU A 60 -22.07 -9.42 3.83
C GLU A 60 -23.01 -8.23 3.62
N ILE A 61 -22.48 -7.04 3.32
CA ILE A 61 -23.31 -5.85 3.01
C ILE A 61 -24.16 -6.14 1.77
N LEU A 62 -23.58 -6.64 0.68
CA LEU A 62 -24.32 -6.95 -0.55
C LEU A 62 -25.38 -8.05 -0.33
N GLN A 63 -25.02 -9.11 0.40
CA GLN A 63 -25.96 -10.20 0.75
C GLN A 63 -27.12 -9.72 1.63
N LYS A 64 -26.85 -8.87 2.64
CA LYS A 64 -27.87 -8.29 3.51
C LYS A 64 -28.89 -7.45 2.73
N HIS A 65 -28.46 -6.82 1.66
CA HIS A 65 -29.31 -6.05 0.75
C HIS A 65 -29.89 -6.88 -0.41
N HIS A 66 -29.69 -8.21 -0.39
CA HIS A 66 -30.21 -9.15 -1.40
C HIS A 66 -29.68 -8.90 -2.83
N TYR A 67 -28.45 -8.37 -2.97
CA TYR A 67 -27.80 -8.27 -4.28
C TYR A 67 -27.18 -9.61 -4.67
N ASN A 68 -27.23 -9.93 -5.97
CA ASN A 68 -26.70 -11.19 -6.50
C ASN A 68 -25.18 -11.12 -6.69
N VAL A 69 -24.41 -11.69 -5.75
CA VAL A 69 -22.96 -11.90 -5.91
C VAL A 69 -22.73 -13.25 -6.54
N GLU A 70 -22.38 -13.24 -7.83
CA GLU A 70 -22.16 -14.44 -8.65
C GLU A 70 -20.83 -15.12 -8.36
N ALA A 71 -19.78 -14.32 -8.13
CA ALA A 71 -18.45 -14.81 -7.79
C ALA A 71 -17.66 -13.78 -6.99
N VAL A 72 -16.71 -14.24 -6.18
CA VAL A 72 -15.71 -13.40 -5.52
C VAL A 72 -14.34 -13.66 -6.15
N PHE A 73 -13.63 -12.58 -6.53
CA PHE A 73 -12.29 -12.60 -7.08
C PHE A 73 -11.29 -12.19 -6.00
N ALA A 74 -10.44 -13.11 -5.57
CA ALA A 74 -9.48 -12.89 -4.49
C ALA A 74 -8.08 -12.53 -5.01
N PRO A 75 -7.46 -11.44 -4.48
CA PRO A 75 -6.11 -11.04 -4.86
C PRO A 75 -5.03 -11.94 -4.25
N GLU A 76 -3.75 -11.54 -4.37
CA GLU A 76 -2.64 -12.11 -3.61
C GLU A 76 -2.98 -12.17 -2.12
N HIS A 77 -2.46 -13.13 -1.40
CA HIS A 77 -2.80 -13.50 -0.02
C HIS A 77 -4.18 -14.15 0.16
N GLY A 78 -4.99 -14.25 -0.90
CA GLY A 78 -6.32 -14.87 -0.88
C GLY A 78 -7.39 -14.00 -0.23
N TYR A 79 -8.62 -14.52 -0.20
CA TYR A 79 -9.76 -13.80 0.36
C TYR A 79 -9.62 -13.55 1.88
N PHE A 80 -9.01 -14.47 2.61
CA PHE A 80 -8.81 -14.36 4.05
C PHE A 80 -7.51 -13.65 4.46
N GLY A 81 -6.65 -13.29 3.51
CA GLY A 81 -5.41 -12.55 3.75
C GLY A 81 -4.32 -13.31 4.51
N ASN A 82 -4.43 -14.64 4.62
CA ASN A 82 -3.58 -15.47 5.45
C ASN A 82 -2.46 -16.20 4.71
N ALA A 83 -2.47 -16.19 3.38
CA ALA A 83 -1.43 -16.81 2.58
C ALA A 83 -0.15 -15.97 2.56
N HIS A 84 1.00 -16.62 2.46
CA HIS A 84 2.29 -15.94 2.34
C HIS A 84 2.45 -15.21 1.00
N ALA A 85 3.31 -14.20 0.96
CA ALA A 85 3.62 -13.49 -0.28
C ALA A 85 4.14 -14.47 -1.35
N GLY A 86 3.57 -14.39 -2.57
CA GLY A 86 3.92 -15.25 -3.69
C GLY A 86 3.38 -16.68 -3.63
N GLU A 87 2.63 -17.04 -2.59
CA GLU A 87 1.98 -18.34 -2.48
C GLU A 87 0.83 -18.45 -3.50
N LYS A 88 0.82 -19.53 -4.28
CA LYS A 88 -0.25 -19.79 -5.25
C LYS A 88 -1.54 -20.20 -4.54
N MET A 89 -2.61 -19.52 -4.89
CA MET A 89 -3.95 -19.82 -4.37
C MET A 89 -4.80 -20.52 -5.40
N HIS A 90 -5.59 -21.49 -4.95
CA HIS A 90 -6.54 -22.22 -5.79
C HIS A 90 -7.95 -21.65 -5.66
N HIS A 91 -8.82 -21.96 -6.63
CA HIS A 91 -10.23 -21.67 -6.54
C HIS A 91 -10.86 -22.45 -5.37
N GLN A 92 -11.79 -21.82 -4.69
CA GLN A 92 -12.50 -22.35 -3.51
C GLN A 92 -13.98 -21.95 -3.57
N MET A 93 -14.71 -22.17 -2.48
CA MET A 93 -16.07 -21.70 -2.29
C MET A 93 -16.19 -20.92 -0.98
N ILE A 94 -17.00 -19.88 -0.96
CA ILE A 94 -17.46 -19.19 0.25
C ILE A 94 -18.97 -19.44 0.35
N GLY A 95 -19.38 -20.40 1.19
CA GLY A 95 -20.75 -20.92 1.15
C GLY A 95 -21.06 -21.50 -0.23
N GLU A 96 -22.03 -20.93 -0.92
CA GLU A 96 -22.42 -21.33 -2.29
C GLU A 96 -21.78 -20.47 -3.39
N ILE A 97 -20.98 -19.44 -3.02
CA ILE A 97 -20.40 -18.49 -3.97
C ILE A 97 -18.99 -18.96 -4.39
N PRO A 98 -18.70 -19.07 -5.69
CA PRO A 98 -17.36 -19.35 -6.19
C PRO A 98 -16.34 -18.29 -5.77
N LEU A 99 -15.23 -18.75 -5.20
CA LEU A 99 -14.05 -17.91 -4.86
C LEU A 99 -12.97 -18.17 -5.89
N LEU A 100 -12.80 -17.24 -6.79
CA LEU A 100 -11.88 -17.30 -7.91
C LEU A 100 -10.55 -16.63 -7.55
N SER A 101 -9.47 -17.39 -7.57
CA SER A 101 -8.15 -16.85 -7.25
C SER A 101 -7.58 -16.05 -8.43
N MET A 102 -7.13 -14.83 -8.12
CA MET A 102 -6.35 -13.96 -9.00
C MET A 102 -4.85 -14.00 -8.68
N HIS A 103 -4.41 -15.00 -7.91
CA HIS A 103 -3.00 -15.25 -7.59
C HIS A 103 -2.69 -16.74 -7.58
N GLY A 104 -3.04 -17.41 -8.67
CA GLY A 104 -2.82 -18.84 -8.90
C GLY A 104 -2.18 -19.05 -10.27
N ASP A 105 -2.90 -19.75 -11.14
CA ASP A 105 -2.48 -19.99 -12.52
C ASP A 105 -2.63 -18.73 -13.39
N THR A 106 -3.49 -17.82 -13.01
CA THR A 106 -3.64 -16.51 -13.64
C THR A 106 -3.60 -15.38 -12.61
N ARG A 107 -3.24 -14.19 -13.07
CA ARG A 107 -3.35 -12.92 -12.33
C ARG A 107 -4.37 -11.99 -12.97
N ARG A 108 -5.04 -12.44 -14.05
CA ARG A 108 -6.08 -11.72 -14.76
C ARG A 108 -7.34 -12.56 -14.81
N PRO A 109 -8.52 -11.96 -14.71
CA PRO A 109 -9.74 -12.71 -14.94
C PRO A 109 -9.73 -13.28 -16.38
N THR A 110 -10.07 -14.54 -16.51
CA THR A 110 -10.22 -15.16 -17.82
C THR A 110 -11.63 -14.91 -18.39
N PRO A 111 -11.84 -15.04 -19.71
CA PRO A 111 -13.18 -14.92 -20.29
C PRO A 111 -14.20 -15.85 -19.61
N GLU A 112 -13.77 -17.06 -19.21
CA GLU A 112 -14.63 -18.04 -18.53
C GLU A 112 -15.06 -17.55 -17.13
N MET A 113 -14.16 -16.87 -16.40
CA MET A 113 -14.47 -16.28 -15.11
C MET A 113 -15.44 -15.09 -15.23
N LEU A 114 -15.48 -14.42 -16.37
CA LEU A 114 -16.27 -13.22 -16.61
C LEU A 114 -17.61 -13.48 -17.31
N LYS A 115 -17.85 -14.67 -17.89
CA LYS A 115 -18.99 -14.96 -18.75
C LYS A 115 -20.36 -14.68 -18.13
N ASP A 116 -20.47 -14.89 -16.81
CA ASP A 116 -21.72 -14.72 -16.06
C ASP A 116 -21.74 -13.45 -15.21
N ILE A 117 -20.83 -12.50 -15.45
CA ILE A 117 -20.71 -11.26 -14.70
C ILE A 117 -21.25 -10.09 -15.50
N ASP A 118 -22.19 -9.34 -14.92
CA ASP A 118 -22.78 -8.14 -15.53
C ASP A 118 -22.09 -6.85 -15.07
N VAL A 119 -21.43 -6.88 -13.90
CA VAL A 119 -20.68 -5.76 -13.32
C VAL A 119 -19.60 -6.27 -12.38
N LEU A 120 -18.40 -5.69 -12.44
CA LEU A 120 -17.35 -5.92 -11.47
C LEU A 120 -17.39 -4.83 -10.40
N VAL A 121 -17.36 -5.23 -9.13
CA VAL A 121 -17.27 -4.33 -7.98
C VAL A 121 -15.95 -4.60 -7.26
N TYR A 122 -15.10 -3.57 -7.14
CA TYR A 122 -13.83 -3.67 -6.44
C TYR A 122 -13.90 -3.02 -5.08
N ASP A 123 -13.52 -3.76 -4.05
CA ASP A 123 -13.35 -3.25 -2.69
C ASP A 123 -12.21 -3.99 -1.97
N ILE A 124 -11.06 -3.34 -1.87
CA ILE A 124 -9.89 -3.83 -1.13
C ILE A 124 -9.15 -2.62 -0.56
N GLN A 125 -8.76 -2.68 0.71
CA GLN A 125 -7.90 -1.67 1.33
C GLN A 125 -6.48 -1.76 0.76
N ASP A 126 -5.94 -0.66 0.24
CA ASP A 126 -4.56 -0.52 -0.21
C ASP A 126 -3.66 0.07 0.88
N ILE A 127 -2.33 0.03 0.68
CA ILE A 127 -1.35 0.60 1.61
C ILE A 127 -0.76 1.93 1.17
N GLY A 128 -1.08 2.43 -0.01
CA GLY A 128 -0.55 3.69 -0.54
C GLY A 128 0.87 3.61 -1.12
N ALA A 129 1.43 2.42 -1.27
CA ALA A 129 2.74 2.18 -1.86
C ALA A 129 2.62 1.39 -3.17
N ARG A 130 3.22 1.89 -4.25
CA ARG A 130 3.14 1.35 -5.61
C ARG A 130 3.47 -0.13 -5.74
N SER A 131 4.35 -0.65 -4.90
CA SER A 131 4.79 -2.05 -4.96
C SER A 131 3.86 -3.03 -4.25
N TYR A 132 2.74 -2.58 -3.69
CA TYR A 132 1.74 -3.46 -3.12
C TYR A 132 0.73 -3.87 -4.19
N THR A 133 0.50 -5.17 -4.34
CA THR A 133 -0.06 -5.75 -5.57
C THR A 133 -1.57 -5.60 -5.75
N TYR A 134 -2.30 -5.16 -4.72
CA TYR A 134 -3.77 -5.10 -4.77
C TYR A 134 -4.30 -4.15 -5.84
N VAL A 135 -3.69 -2.97 -6.00
CA VAL A 135 -4.07 -2.04 -7.08
C VAL A 135 -3.73 -2.59 -8.45
N THR A 136 -2.67 -3.40 -8.58
CA THR A 136 -2.36 -4.07 -9.87
C THR A 136 -3.43 -5.09 -10.22
N THR A 137 -3.99 -5.81 -9.24
CA THR A 137 -5.14 -6.69 -9.46
C THR A 137 -6.34 -5.90 -10.00
N LEU A 138 -6.65 -4.71 -9.44
CA LEU A 138 -7.69 -3.83 -9.98
C LEU A 138 -7.42 -3.46 -11.43
N PHE A 139 -6.21 -3.03 -11.75
CA PHE A 139 -5.86 -2.61 -13.11
C PHE A 139 -5.97 -3.75 -14.11
N TYR A 140 -5.57 -4.96 -13.73
CA TYR A 140 -5.76 -6.14 -14.56
C TYR A 140 -7.25 -6.45 -14.80
N CYS A 141 -8.08 -6.31 -13.77
CA CYS A 141 -9.51 -6.48 -13.90
C CYS A 141 -10.13 -5.39 -14.80
N MET A 142 -9.69 -4.14 -14.69
CA MET A 142 -10.17 -3.04 -15.55
C MET A 142 -9.82 -3.27 -17.03
N GLU A 143 -8.61 -3.74 -17.32
CA GLU A 143 -8.19 -4.05 -18.70
C GLU A 143 -9.00 -5.20 -19.30
N GLU A 144 -9.27 -6.26 -18.53
CA GLU A 144 -10.09 -7.38 -19.01
C GLU A 144 -11.57 -6.98 -19.11
N ALA A 145 -12.10 -6.23 -18.14
CA ALA A 145 -13.46 -5.71 -18.17
C ALA A 145 -13.72 -4.84 -19.40
N ALA A 146 -12.77 -3.97 -19.77
CA ALA A 146 -12.86 -3.15 -20.97
C ALA A 146 -13.00 -3.99 -22.24
N LYS A 147 -12.24 -5.09 -22.37
CA LYS A 147 -12.31 -6.01 -23.53
C LYS A 147 -13.68 -6.72 -23.65
N HIS A 148 -14.31 -6.97 -22.50
CA HIS A 148 -15.59 -7.67 -22.41
C HIS A 148 -16.79 -6.75 -22.23
N HIS A 149 -16.59 -5.42 -22.27
CA HIS A 149 -17.62 -4.40 -22.07
C HIS A 149 -18.37 -4.55 -20.75
N ILE A 150 -17.67 -5.00 -19.69
CA ILE A 150 -18.21 -5.13 -18.34
C ILE A 150 -17.88 -3.85 -17.57
N PRO A 151 -18.87 -3.13 -17.01
CA PRO A 151 -18.61 -1.97 -16.18
C PRO A 151 -17.89 -2.36 -14.88
N VAL A 152 -17.03 -1.46 -14.39
CA VAL A 152 -16.29 -1.61 -13.15
C VAL A 152 -16.68 -0.50 -12.17
N ILE A 153 -17.08 -0.88 -10.98
CA ILE A 153 -17.38 0.02 -9.87
C ILE A 153 -16.29 -0.14 -8.80
N VAL A 154 -15.59 0.94 -8.48
CA VAL A 154 -14.57 0.96 -7.41
C VAL A 154 -15.14 1.63 -6.18
N LEU A 155 -15.23 0.88 -5.08
CA LEU A 155 -15.61 1.39 -3.76
C LEU A 155 -14.37 1.96 -3.09
N ASP A 156 -14.31 3.28 -2.99
CA ASP A 156 -13.08 3.95 -2.56
C ASP A 156 -12.82 3.80 -1.07
N ARG A 157 -11.52 3.74 -0.71
CA ARG A 157 -11.00 3.57 0.65
C ARG A 157 -9.88 4.56 0.95
N PRO A 158 -9.63 4.89 2.24
CA PRO A 158 -8.57 5.80 2.62
C PRO A 158 -7.20 5.29 2.17
N ASN A 159 -6.34 6.20 1.70
CA ASN A 159 -4.91 5.91 1.68
C ASN A 159 -4.40 5.95 3.13
N PRO A 160 -3.85 4.86 3.69
CA PRO A 160 -3.52 4.79 5.10
C PRO A 160 -2.39 5.74 5.53
N MET A 161 -1.53 6.14 4.58
CA MET A 161 -0.49 7.16 4.82
C MET A 161 -1.01 8.60 4.62
N GLY A 162 -2.30 8.77 4.33
CA GLY A 162 -2.85 10.06 3.91
C GLY A 162 -2.55 10.39 2.44
N GLY A 163 -3.17 11.45 1.93
CA GLY A 163 -3.01 11.87 0.55
C GLY A 163 -1.90 12.92 0.32
N HIS A 164 -1.16 13.31 1.35
CA HIS A 164 -0.07 14.28 1.21
C HIS A 164 1.31 13.62 0.97
N VAL A 165 1.48 12.36 1.37
CA VAL A 165 2.73 11.63 1.22
C VAL A 165 2.94 11.26 -0.25
N VAL A 166 3.79 12.03 -0.94
CA VAL A 166 4.26 11.74 -2.30
C VAL A 166 5.77 11.70 -2.28
N ASP A 167 6.34 10.48 -2.38
CA ASP A 167 7.76 10.24 -2.16
C ASP A 167 8.27 9.04 -2.97
N GLY A 168 9.55 9.05 -3.28
CA GLY A 168 10.21 8.00 -4.05
C GLY A 168 10.13 8.22 -5.57
N PRO A 169 10.97 7.48 -6.34
CA PRO A 169 11.01 7.61 -7.79
C PRO A 169 9.72 7.14 -8.47
N THR A 170 9.38 7.77 -9.57
CA THR A 170 8.31 7.34 -10.45
C THR A 170 8.72 6.11 -11.25
N LEU A 171 7.79 5.16 -11.43
CA LEU A 171 8.02 4.00 -12.29
C LEU A 171 8.11 4.45 -13.75
N LYS A 172 9.16 4.01 -14.43
CA LYS A 172 9.22 4.08 -15.89
C LYS A 172 8.48 2.89 -16.51
N ASP A 173 7.81 3.11 -17.64
CA ASP A 173 6.94 2.09 -18.26
C ASP A 173 7.67 0.81 -18.64
N GLU A 174 8.94 0.87 -19.01
CA GLU A 174 9.76 -0.31 -19.31
C GLU A 174 9.98 -1.24 -18.09
N ASN A 175 9.77 -0.74 -16.88
CA ASN A 175 9.89 -1.48 -15.64
C ASN A 175 8.54 -1.97 -15.08
N ARG A 176 7.45 -1.83 -15.84
CA ARG A 176 6.12 -2.31 -15.40
C ARG A 176 6.13 -3.81 -15.11
N SER A 177 5.47 -4.16 -14.02
CA SER A 177 5.34 -5.54 -13.56
C SER A 177 4.12 -5.72 -12.68
N TYR A 178 3.86 -6.96 -12.24
CA TYR A 178 2.80 -7.21 -11.26
C TYR A 178 3.03 -6.47 -9.92
N MET A 179 4.29 -6.30 -9.48
CA MET A 179 4.62 -5.55 -8.26
C MET A 179 4.56 -4.03 -8.44
N SER A 180 4.59 -3.53 -9.66
CA SER A 180 4.58 -2.10 -9.96
C SER A 180 4.06 -1.90 -11.36
N TYR A 181 2.81 -1.44 -11.50
CA TYR A 181 2.14 -1.47 -12.80
C TYR A 181 1.91 -0.10 -13.44
N VAL A 182 1.89 0.96 -12.65
CA VAL A 182 1.51 2.31 -13.08
C VAL A 182 2.63 3.30 -12.78
N ALA A 183 2.86 4.25 -13.69
CA ALA A 183 3.90 5.30 -13.62
C ALA A 183 3.55 6.39 -12.58
N VAL A 184 3.58 6.00 -11.32
CA VAL A 184 3.42 6.88 -10.17
C VAL A 184 4.66 6.80 -9.26
N PRO A 185 4.93 7.80 -8.40
CA PRO A 185 5.95 7.70 -7.34
C PRO A 185 5.70 6.51 -6.43
N TYR A 186 6.73 6.05 -5.72
CA TYR A 186 6.62 4.89 -4.85
C TYR A 186 5.50 5.06 -3.81
N CYS A 187 5.48 6.19 -3.10
CA CYS A 187 4.33 6.66 -2.34
C CYS A 187 3.60 7.69 -3.20
N HIS A 188 2.38 7.41 -3.61
CA HIS A 188 1.68 8.20 -4.63
C HIS A 188 0.68 9.22 -4.05
N GLY A 189 0.29 9.09 -2.78
CA GLY A 189 -0.65 9.99 -2.13
C GLY A 189 -2.04 10.02 -2.78
N MET A 190 -2.48 8.91 -3.35
CA MET A 190 -3.80 8.77 -3.99
C MET A 190 -4.58 7.64 -3.33
N THR A 191 -5.91 7.73 -3.36
CA THR A 191 -6.79 6.61 -3.02
C THR A 191 -6.88 5.61 -4.18
N VAL A 192 -7.45 4.44 -3.93
CA VAL A 192 -7.67 3.42 -4.97
C VAL A 192 -8.56 3.94 -6.09
N GLY A 193 -9.65 4.68 -5.75
CA GLY A 193 -10.53 5.29 -6.74
C GLY A 193 -9.82 6.34 -7.59
N GLU A 194 -8.99 7.17 -6.98
CA GLU A 194 -8.16 8.16 -7.69
C GLU A 194 -7.15 7.48 -8.63
N LEU A 195 -6.49 6.41 -8.18
CA LEU A 195 -5.59 5.60 -9.02
C LEU A 195 -6.32 4.93 -10.20
N ALA A 196 -7.53 4.42 -9.97
CA ALA A 196 -8.34 3.83 -11.04
C ALA A 196 -8.67 4.86 -12.13
N ARG A 197 -9.08 6.09 -11.76
CA ARG A 197 -9.29 7.20 -12.70
C ARG A 197 -8.02 7.55 -13.46
N PHE A 198 -6.91 7.69 -12.75
CA PHE A 198 -5.60 7.96 -13.34
C PHE A 198 -5.25 6.89 -14.38
N PHE A 199 -5.34 5.62 -14.01
CA PHE A 199 -5.01 4.50 -14.87
C PHE A 199 -5.91 4.44 -16.11
N ASN A 200 -7.22 4.56 -15.92
CA ASN A 200 -8.17 4.52 -17.04
C ASN A 200 -7.89 5.59 -18.09
N THR A 201 -7.53 6.80 -17.65
CA THR A 201 -7.30 7.95 -18.52
C THR A 201 -5.89 7.97 -19.13
N GLU A 202 -4.84 7.91 -18.29
CA GLU A 202 -3.46 8.06 -18.76
C GLU A 202 -3.00 6.86 -19.60
N TYR A 203 -3.55 5.66 -19.33
CA TYR A 203 -3.25 4.46 -20.09
C TYR A 203 -4.29 4.13 -21.16
N LYS A 204 -5.33 4.97 -21.31
CA LYS A 204 -6.40 4.82 -22.32
C LYS A 204 -7.04 3.43 -22.28
N VAL A 205 -7.32 2.92 -21.08
CA VAL A 205 -7.86 1.57 -20.88
C VAL A 205 -9.23 1.41 -21.52
N GLY A 206 -10.05 2.48 -21.49
CA GLY A 206 -11.40 2.46 -22.05
C GLY A 206 -12.40 1.66 -21.23
N CYS A 207 -12.11 1.45 -19.93
CA CYS A 207 -13.01 0.81 -19.00
C CYS A 207 -14.19 1.73 -18.69
N ASP A 208 -15.42 1.18 -18.70
CA ASP A 208 -16.61 1.85 -18.15
C ASP A 208 -16.47 1.85 -16.63
N LEU A 209 -15.93 2.96 -16.08
CA LEU A 209 -15.48 3.08 -14.69
C LEU A 209 -16.35 4.04 -13.91
N THR A 210 -16.92 3.56 -12.82
CA THR A 210 -17.56 4.38 -11.79
C THR A 210 -16.80 4.28 -10.47
N ILE A 211 -16.53 5.43 -9.83
CA ILE A 211 -15.99 5.47 -8.46
C ILE A 211 -17.11 5.84 -7.50
N VAL A 212 -17.29 5.02 -6.46
CA VAL A 212 -18.14 5.35 -5.33
C VAL A 212 -17.26 5.97 -4.25
N PRO A 213 -17.31 7.29 -4.06
CA PRO A 213 -16.39 7.98 -3.16
C PRO A 213 -16.74 7.71 -1.70
N MET A 214 -15.74 7.88 -0.83
CA MET A 214 -15.94 7.94 0.62
C MET A 214 -16.66 9.22 1.02
N LYS A 215 -17.29 9.19 2.19
CA LYS A 215 -17.79 10.40 2.86
C LYS A 215 -17.00 10.67 4.14
N GLY A 216 -16.61 11.92 4.33
CA GLY A 216 -15.96 12.40 5.56
C GLY A 216 -14.43 12.26 5.58
N TRP A 217 -13.79 11.58 4.61
CA TRP A 217 -12.34 11.53 4.52
C TRP A 217 -11.76 12.83 3.95
N LYS A 218 -10.71 13.31 4.59
CA LYS A 218 -9.92 14.48 4.15
C LYS A 218 -8.53 14.03 3.77
N ARG A 219 -7.94 14.66 2.78
CA ARG A 219 -6.65 14.25 2.18
C ARG A 219 -5.50 14.11 3.18
N GLY A 220 -5.43 14.96 4.22
CA GLY A 220 -4.40 14.87 5.25
C GLY A 220 -4.60 13.76 6.27
N GLN A 221 -5.75 13.07 6.30
CA GLN A 221 -6.02 12.04 7.31
C GLN A 221 -5.28 10.74 7.01
N THR A 222 -4.53 10.24 7.99
CA THR A 222 -4.03 8.86 8.03
C THR A 222 -5.18 7.91 8.39
N PHE A 223 -4.96 6.59 8.23
CA PHE A 223 -6.00 5.61 8.55
C PHE A 223 -6.45 5.68 10.01
N GLU A 224 -5.54 5.85 10.95
CA GLU A 224 -5.85 5.96 12.40
C GLU A 224 -6.81 7.12 12.72
N GLN A 225 -6.79 8.18 11.91
CA GLN A 225 -7.64 9.36 12.09
C GLN A 225 -9.04 9.22 11.46
N THR A 226 -9.30 8.12 10.75
CA THR A 226 -10.59 7.90 10.06
C THR A 226 -11.70 7.37 10.95
N GLY A 227 -11.36 6.82 12.11
CA GLY A 227 -12.29 6.09 12.98
C GLY A 227 -12.68 4.70 12.46
N LEU A 228 -12.07 4.23 11.36
CA LEU A 228 -12.26 2.88 10.82
C LEU A 228 -11.38 1.87 11.55
N HIS A 229 -11.74 0.59 11.44
CA HIS A 229 -11.00 -0.52 12.04
C HIS A 229 -10.00 -1.09 11.04
N TRP A 230 -8.73 -1.21 11.47
CA TRP A 230 -7.71 -1.87 10.66
C TRP A 230 -7.87 -3.39 10.71
N VAL A 231 -7.89 -4.00 9.54
CA VAL A 231 -7.76 -5.45 9.38
C VAL A 231 -6.39 -5.70 8.74
N PRO A 232 -5.57 -6.62 9.28
CA PRO A 232 -4.31 -6.99 8.64
C PRO A 232 -4.50 -7.32 7.16
N LEU A 233 -3.84 -6.57 6.27
CA LEU A 233 -4.04 -6.73 4.82
C LEU A 233 -3.36 -8.01 4.29
N SER A 234 -2.29 -8.37 4.94
CA SER A 234 -1.50 -9.58 4.71
C SER A 234 -0.75 -9.92 6.00
N PRO A 235 -0.13 -11.12 6.14
CA PRO A 235 0.51 -11.54 7.39
C PRO A 235 1.57 -10.57 7.95
N GLN A 236 2.14 -9.73 7.08
CA GLN A 236 3.21 -8.79 7.47
C GLN A 236 2.74 -7.32 7.55
N ILE A 237 1.45 -7.03 7.33
CA ILE A 237 0.87 -5.68 7.47
C ILE A 237 -0.17 -5.67 8.60
N PRO A 238 0.25 -5.88 9.86
CA PRO A 238 -0.66 -6.10 10.99
C PRO A 238 -1.35 -4.85 11.52
N GLU A 239 -0.75 -3.66 11.35
CA GLU A 239 -1.21 -2.42 11.98
C GLU A 239 -1.38 -1.29 10.96
N ALA A 240 -2.23 -0.32 11.29
CA ALA A 240 -2.56 0.81 10.41
C ALA A 240 -1.37 1.72 10.06
N ASP A 241 -0.35 1.75 10.90
CA ASP A 241 0.90 2.47 10.68
C ASP A 241 1.93 1.68 9.85
N THR A 242 1.75 0.36 9.72
CA THR A 242 2.70 -0.51 8.99
C THR A 242 2.94 -0.07 7.53
N PRO A 243 1.98 0.51 6.80
CA PRO A 243 2.21 1.08 5.47
C PRO A 243 3.38 2.06 5.38
N PHE A 244 3.56 2.95 6.35
CA PHE A 244 4.71 3.86 6.42
C PHE A 244 6.03 3.10 6.51
N PHE A 245 6.09 2.08 7.36
CA PHE A 245 7.30 1.27 7.56
C PHE A 245 7.58 0.36 6.37
N TYR A 246 6.53 -0.19 5.73
CA TYR A 246 6.67 -0.91 4.47
C TYR A 246 7.31 -0.03 3.39
N ALA A 247 6.83 1.19 3.22
CA ALA A 247 7.39 2.14 2.27
C ALA A 247 8.83 2.56 2.63
N THR A 248 9.19 2.48 3.92
CA THR A 248 10.53 2.84 4.43
C THR A 248 11.55 1.72 4.31
N THR A 249 11.15 0.45 4.36
CA THR A 249 12.11 -0.66 4.47
C THR A 249 11.93 -1.74 3.41
N GLY A 250 10.82 -1.70 2.65
CA GLY A 250 10.48 -2.75 1.69
C GLY A 250 11.57 -3.02 0.66
N LEU A 251 12.18 -1.99 0.06
CA LEU A 251 13.30 -2.13 -0.87
C LEU A 251 14.53 -2.74 -0.19
N ILE A 252 14.84 -2.32 1.05
CA ILE A 252 15.97 -2.87 1.83
C ILE A 252 15.81 -4.38 1.98
N GLY A 253 14.59 -4.83 2.29
CA GLY A 253 14.28 -6.24 2.46
C GLY A 253 14.30 -7.02 1.15
N HIS A 254 13.63 -6.53 0.11
CA HIS A 254 13.61 -7.16 -1.21
C HIS A 254 14.99 -7.32 -1.81
N CYS A 255 15.82 -6.29 -1.68
CA CYS A 255 17.21 -6.35 -2.13
C CYS A 255 18.14 -7.09 -1.16
N SER A 256 17.61 -7.56 -0.05
CA SER A 256 18.37 -8.28 0.97
C SER A 256 19.59 -7.50 1.53
N PHE A 257 19.51 -6.19 1.60
CA PHE A 257 20.57 -5.39 2.25
C PHE A 257 20.65 -5.71 3.75
N LEU A 258 19.54 -5.62 4.45
CA LEU A 258 19.40 -5.86 5.89
C LEU A 258 18.16 -6.73 6.16
N SER A 259 18.06 -7.31 7.37
CA SER A 259 16.78 -7.76 7.89
C SER A 259 15.88 -6.55 8.16
N ILE A 260 14.61 -6.64 7.80
CA ILE A 260 13.60 -5.60 7.98
C ILE A 260 12.53 -6.00 8.99
N GLY A 261 12.89 -6.89 9.92
CA GLY A 261 11.96 -7.40 10.93
C GLY A 261 10.99 -8.49 10.46
N ILE A 262 11.04 -8.88 9.17
CA ILE A 262 10.33 -10.07 8.68
C ILE A 262 10.94 -11.30 9.37
N GLY A 263 10.08 -12.08 10.03
CA GLY A 263 10.52 -13.18 10.90
C GLY A 263 10.81 -12.77 12.33
N TYR A 264 10.44 -11.56 12.71
CA TYR A 264 10.41 -11.04 14.06
C TYR A 264 9.05 -10.36 14.33
N THR A 265 8.79 -9.95 15.58
CA THR A 265 7.49 -9.37 15.97
C THR A 265 7.25 -7.93 15.53
N LEU A 266 8.22 -7.31 14.84
CA LEU A 266 8.18 -5.92 14.37
C LEU A 266 8.44 -5.84 12.85
N PRO A 267 7.55 -6.41 12.01
CA PRO A 267 7.75 -6.39 10.56
C PRO A 267 7.84 -4.95 10.05
N PHE A 268 8.85 -4.70 9.20
CA PHE A 268 9.18 -3.40 8.61
C PHE A 268 9.62 -2.29 9.59
N LYS A 269 9.36 -2.43 10.90
CA LYS A 269 9.63 -1.40 11.93
C LYS A 269 11.08 -1.36 12.41
N ILE A 270 11.87 -2.37 12.06
CA ILE A 270 13.30 -2.50 12.43
C ILE A 270 14.15 -2.85 11.22
N VAL A 271 15.40 -2.41 11.23
CA VAL A 271 16.41 -2.83 10.25
C VAL A 271 17.71 -3.18 10.94
N GLY A 272 18.39 -4.25 10.50
CA GLY A 272 19.66 -4.64 11.10
C GLY A 272 20.28 -5.89 10.50
N ALA A 273 21.47 -6.21 10.97
CA ALA A 273 22.26 -7.38 10.58
C ALA A 273 23.24 -7.78 11.69
N PRO A 274 23.84 -8.99 11.64
CA PRO A 274 24.83 -9.42 12.64
C PRO A 274 26.14 -8.61 12.67
N TRP A 275 26.37 -7.81 11.64
CA TRP A 275 27.60 -7.00 11.49
C TRP A 275 27.36 -5.50 11.67
N VAL A 276 26.17 -5.08 12.02
CA VAL A 276 25.82 -3.67 12.30
C VAL A 276 26.16 -3.35 13.75
N ASP A 277 26.71 -2.17 14.01
CA ASP A 277 26.78 -1.56 15.33
C ASP A 277 25.53 -0.68 15.53
N ALA A 278 24.63 -1.11 16.40
CA ALA A 278 23.33 -0.48 16.61
C ALA A 278 23.45 0.98 17.09
N LYS A 279 24.37 1.25 18.02
CA LYS A 279 24.54 2.60 18.59
C LYS A 279 25.13 3.56 17.59
N HIS A 280 26.17 3.13 16.88
CA HIS A 280 26.82 3.95 15.86
C HIS A 280 25.87 4.21 14.67
N PHE A 281 25.16 3.19 14.20
CA PHE A 281 24.21 3.33 13.10
C PHE A 281 23.06 4.30 13.45
N ALA A 282 22.46 4.16 14.66
CA ALA A 282 21.43 5.07 15.14
C ALA A 282 21.94 6.51 15.26
N HIS A 283 23.15 6.70 15.80
CA HIS A 283 23.76 8.03 15.92
C HIS A 283 23.94 8.72 14.57
N VAL A 284 24.49 7.99 13.59
CA VAL A 284 24.71 8.56 12.25
C VAL A 284 23.38 8.86 11.53
N LEU A 285 22.37 7.99 11.69
CA LEU A 285 21.03 8.23 11.13
C LEU A 285 20.36 9.45 11.75
N ASN A 286 20.37 9.58 13.08
CA ASN A 286 19.78 10.73 13.77
C ASN A 286 20.51 12.04 13.46
N SER A 287 21.82 11.99 13.20
CA SER A 287 22.59 13.18 12.78
C SER A 287 22.15 13.74 11.43
N GLN A 288 21.42 12.97 10.61
CA GLN A 288 20.86 13.45 9.34
C GLN A 288 19.64 14.35 9.54
N GLN A 289 19.06 14.41 10.73
CA GLN A 289 17.90 15.24 11.07
C GLN A 289 16.74 15.08 10.07
N LEU A 290 16.42 13.83 9.72
CA LEU A 290 15.30 13.54 8.83
C LEU A 290 13.98 13.98 9.49
N PRO A 291 13.08 14.65 8.74
CA PRO A 291 11.83 15.13 9.32
C PRO A 291 10.92 13.96 9.74
N GLY A 292 10.26 14.12 10.88
CA GLY A 292 9.22 13.20 11.35
C GLY A 292 9.70 11.82 11.78
N VAL A 293 11.02 11.57 11.96
CA VAL A 293 11.54 10.26 12.32
C VAL A 293 12.78 10.33 13.21
N ASN A 294 12.86 9.38 14.16
CA ASN A 294 14.04 9.09 14.96
C ASN A 294 14.40 7.61 14.86
N PHE A 295 15.65 7.27 15.17
CA PHE A 295 16.19 5.92 15.11
C PHE A 295 16.71 5.51 16.49
N GLN A 296 16.13 4.46 17.06
CA GLN A 296 16.52 3.91 18.34
C GLN A 296 17.44 2.70 18.12
N PRO A 297 18.59 2.58 18.79
CA PRO A 297 19.39 1.35 18.77
C PRO A 297 18.53 0.15 19.16
N PHE A 298 18.61 -0.94 18.41
CA PHE A 298 17.77 -2.11 18.61
C PHE A 298 18.53 -3.41 18.38
N TYR A 299 18.20 -4.43 19.20
CA TYR A 299 18.83 -5.76 19.19
C TYR A 299 17.73 -6.81 19.01
N PHE A 300 17.90 -7.75 18.08
CA PHE A 300 16.87 -8.74 17.79
C PHE A 300 17.43 -10.01 17.16
N ARG A 301 16.65 -11.08 17.20
CA ARG A 301 16.99 -12.38 16.58
C ARG A 301 15.79 -12.88 15.80
N PRO A 302 15.82 -12.85 14.45
CA PRO A 302 14.73 -13.35 13.61
C PRO A 302 14.48 -14.84 13.78
N PHE A 303 13.23 -15.27 13.80
CA PHE A 303 12.84 -16.69 13.85
C PHE A 303 12.91 -17.34 12.48
N PHE A 304 12.70 -16.58 11.39
CA PHE A 304 12.83 -17.01 10.00
C PHE A 304 13.32 -15.84 9.12
N GLY A 305 13.50 -16.11 7.82
CA GLY A 305 13.96 -15.10 6.86
C GLY A 305 15.46 -14.81 6.95
N LYS A 306 15.84 -13.61 6.52
CA LYS A 306 17.26 -13.20 6.51
C LYS A 306 17.81 -13.14 7.92
N PHE A 307 18.98 -13.75 8.12
CA PHE A 307 19.66 -13.88 9.41
C PHE A 307 18.90 -14.70 10.46
N LYS A 308 18.07 -15.67 10.03
CA LYS A 308 17.37 -16.60 10.93
C LYS A 308 18.29 -17.10 12.03
N LEU A 309 17.84 -16.98 13.31
CA LEU A 309 18.52 -17.44 14.52
C LEU A 309 19.92 -16.83 14.77
N LYS A 310 20.25 -15.73 14.10
CA LYS A 310 21.46 -14.95 14.38
C LYS A 310 21.10 -13.71 15.19
N ASP A 311 21.95 -13.34 16.12
CA ASP A 311 21.85 -12.07 16.83
C ASP A 311 22.14 -10.95 15.83
N CYS A 312 21.21 -10.00 15.73
CA CYS A 312 21.29 -8.85 14.87
C CYS A 312 21.26 -7.58 15.73
N GLU A 313 22.05 -6.62 15.31
CA GLU A 313 22.01 -5.25 15.80
C GLU A 313 21.53 -4.31 14.70
N GLY A 314 20.93 -3.21 15.08
CA GLY A 314 20.42 -2.24 14.13
C GLY A 314 19.61 -1.14 14.77
N VAL A 315 18.57 -0.70 14.08
CA VAL A 315 17.70 0.37 14.58
C VAL A 315 16.22 0.00 14.50
N ARG A 316 15.47 0.47 15.49
CA ARG A 316 14.02 0.64 15.42
C ARG A 316 13.72 2.02 14.86
N ILE A 317 12.84 2.06 13.88
CA ILE A 317 12.35 3.29 13.26
C ILE A 317 11.19 3.80 14.13
N VAL A 318 11.26 5.07 14.54
CA VAL A 318 10.25 5.72 15.38
C VAL A 318 9.74 6.95 14.62
N ILE A 319 8.55 6.83 14.03
CA ILE A 319 7.88 7.95 13.37
C ILE A 319 7.33 8.87 14.45
N THR A 320 7.71 10.14 14.42
CA THR A 320 7.34 11.17 15.40
C THR A 320 6.34 12.16 14.85
N ASP A 321 6.26 12.28 13.52
CA ASP A 321 5.34 13.18 12.83
C ASP A 321 5.07 12.65 11.42
N THR A 322 3.86 12.17 11.17
CA THR A 322 3.44 11.61 9.88
C THR A 322 3.25 12.66 8.79
N ASP A 323 3.00 13.92 9.14
CA ASP A 323 2.75 14.99 8.18
C ASP A 323 4.04 15.41 7.44
N THR A 324 5.16 15.31 8.12
CA THR A 324 6.48 15.68 7.56
C THR A 324 7.32 14.47 7.15
N TYR A 325 6.91 13.26 7.55
CA TYR A 325 7.67 12.06 7.29
C TYR A 325 7.71 11.67 5.80
N LEU A 326 8.89 11.38 5.29
CA LEU A 326 9.14 10.93 3.92
C LEU A 326 9.72 9.51 3.91
N PRO A 327 8.87 8.47 3.75
CA PRO A 327 9.26 7.07 3.94
C PRO A 327 10.38 6.61 3.00
N PHE A 328 10.23 6.88 1.70
CA PHE A 328 11.16 6.39 0.69
C PHE A 328 12.48 7.18 0.69
N THR A 329 12.42 8.48 0.95
CA THR A 329 13.60 9.32 1.18
C THR A 329 14.39 8.82 2.40
N THR A 330 13.71 8.42 3.46
CA THR A 330 14.32 7.81 4.66
C THR A 330 15.00 6.48 4.30
N GLN A 331 14.33 5.62 3.50
CA GLN A 331 14.89 4.36 3.01
C GLN A 331 16.21 4.57 2.25
N TYR A 332 16.23 5.50 1.31
CA TYR A 332 17.45 5.79 0.56
C TYR A 332 18.56 6.38 1.45
N THR A 333 18.19 7.15 2.47
CA THR A 333 19.16 7.66 3.44
C THR A 333 19.79 6.52 4.23
N MET A 334 18.99 5.56 4.71
CA MET A 334 19.49 4.35 5.40
C MET A 334 20.42 3.54 4.50
N ILE A 335 20.05 3.32 3.24
CA ILE A 335 20.90 2.58 2.27
C ILE A 335 22.22 3.33 2.02
N GLY A 336 22.17 4.65 1.88
CA GLY A 336 23.39 5.49 1.66
C GLY A 336 24.33 5.45 2.85
N ILE A 337 23.82 5.51 4.07
CA ILE A 337 24.62 5.39 5.29
C ILE A 337 25.20 3.98 5.40
N MET A 338 24.40 2.95 5.11
CA MET A 338 24.88 1.57 5.08
C MET A 338 26.02 1.39 4.07
N LYS A 339 25.92 1.99 2.87
CA LYS A 339 26.98 1.97 1.86
C LYS A 339 28.28 2.56 2.38
N ASN A 340 28.20 3.63 3.17
CA ASN A 340 29.39 4.31 3.70
C ASN A 340 29.99 3.59 4.92
N LEU A 341 29.17 3.12 5.85
CA LEU A 341 29.63 2.49 7.09
C LEU A 341 30.04 1.02 6.88
N TYR A 342 29.35 0.30 5.98
CA TYR A 342 29.49 -1.14 5.77
C TYR A 342 29.72 -1.46 4.29
N SER A 343 30.70 -0.79 3.68
CA SER A 343 30.91 -0.77 2.22
C SER A 343 31.10 -2.16 1.62
N GLU A 344 31.75 -3.10 2.31
CA GLU A 344 31.99 -4.44 1.79
C GLU A 344 30.68 -5.24 1.72
N HIS A 345 29.83 -5.19 2.75
CA HIS A 345 28.51 -5.84 2.74
C HIS A 345 27.58 -5.21 1.71
N PHE A 346 27.67 -3.89 1.52
CA PHE A 346 26.93 -3.22 0.44
C PHE A 346 27.34 -3.73 -0.93
N LYS A 347 28.66 -3.78 -1.23
CA LYS A 347 29.19 -4.28 -2.49
C LYS A 347 28.81 -5.75 -2.74
N GLU A 348 28.87 -6.59 -1.70
CA GLU A 348 28.45 -8.00 -1.78
C GLU A 348 26.99 -8.09 -2.19
N THR A 349 26.10 -7.32 -1.54
CA THR A 349 24.67 -7.29 -1.89
C THR A 349 24.44 -6.80 -3.32
N MET A 350 25.14 -5.75 -3.77
CA MET A 350 25.03 -5.28 -5.15
C MET A 350 25.47 -6.34 -6.17
N ARG A 351 26.59 -7.05 -5.92
CA ARG A 351 27.02 -8.17 -6.77
C ARG A 351 25.96 -9.28 -6.84
N GLU A 352 25.30 -9.59 -5.72
CA GLU A 352 24.21 -10.58 -5.69
C GLU A 352 22.98 -10.11 -6.48
N ILE A 353 22.63 -8.82 -6.45
CA ILE A 353 21.55 -8.25 -7.27
C ILE A 353 21.92 -8.33 -8.76
N GLU A 354 23.15 -8.01 -9.10
CA GLU A 354 23.63 -7.99 -10.49
C GLU A 354 23.90 -9.35 -11.09
N ARG A 355 24.01 -10.40 -10.25
CA ARG A 355 24.35 -11.75 -10.66
C ARG A 355 23.34 -12.38 -11.60
N THR A 356 22.06 -12.04 -11.47
CA THR A 356 21.01 -12.57 -12.34
C THR A 356 20.15 -11.44 -12.93
N ASN A 357 19.70 -11.64 -14.17
CA ASN A 357 18.79 -10.69 -14.82
C ASN A 357 17.47 -10.53 -14.05
N GLU A 358 17.01 -11.58 -13.37
CA GLU A 358 15.79 -11.55 -12.56
C GLU A 358 15.91 -10.60 -11.36
N LYS A 359 16.98 -10.72 -10.56
CA LYS A 359 17.23 -9.84 -9.41
C LYS A 359 17.43 -8.39 -9.85
N LYS A 360 18.19 -8.17 -10.94
CA LYS A 360 18.34 -6.87 -11.58
C LYS A 360 17.00 -6.25 -11.95
N LYS A 361 16.15 -7.04 -12.62
CA LYS A 361 14.82 -6.60 -13.04
C LYS A 361 13.95 -6.22 -11.85
N VAL A 362 13.93 -7.03 -10.79
CA VAL A 362 13.21 -6.72 -9.54
C VAL A 362 13.73 -5.41 -8.91
N PHE A 363 15.05 -5.21 -8.88
CA PHE A 363 15.63 -3.97 -8.38
C PHE A 363 15.13 -2.75 -9.17
N HIS A 364 15.12 -2.81 -10.50
CA HIS A 364 14.62 -1.73 -11.36
C HIS A 364 13.13 -1.48 -11.18
N GLN A 365 12.33 -2.53 -11.04
CA GLN A 365 10.88 -2.44 -10.81
C GLN A 365 10.54 -1.73 -9.49
N LEU A 366 11.27 -2.05 -8.42
CA LEU A 366 11.07 -1.42 -7.10
C LEU A 366 11.56 0.03 -7.09
N ASN A 367 12.72 0.30 -7.68
CA ASN A 367 13.29 1.65 -7.77
C ASN A 367 12.66 2.51 -8.88
N GLY A 368 11.88 1.90 -9.77
CA GLY A 368 11.20 2.58 -10.87
C GLY A 368 12.08 2.85 -12.10
N SER A 369 13.40 2.79 -11.98
CA SER A 369 14.31 3.18 -13.05
C SER A 369 15.68 2.50 -12.93
N GLU A 370 16.36 2.30 -14.05
CA GLU A 370 17.73 1.77 -14.11
C GLU A 370 18.77 2.80 -13.60
N GLU A 371 18.46 4.09 -13.70
CA GLU A 371 19.31 5.20 -13.24
C GLU A 371 19.73 5.03 -11.77
N VAL A 372 18.85 4.47 -10.94
CA VAL A 372 19.13 4.23 -9.51
C VAL A 372 20.25 3.21 -9.31
N MET A 373 20.29 2.14 -10.11
CA MET A 373 21.38 1.15 -10.02
C MET A 373 22.73 1.76 -10.38
N GLN A 374 22.77 2.59 -11.43
CA GLN A 374 23.98 3.31 -11.82
C GLN A 374 24.48 4.20 -10.67
N ILE A 375 23.59 4.96 -10.03
CA ILE A 375 23.94 5.78 -8.86
C ILE A 375 24.46 4.92 -7.71
N PHE A 376 23.84 3.76 -7.45
CA PHE A 376 24.29 2.86 -6.39
C PHE A 376 25.69 2.32 -6.63
N ASN A 377 26.09 2.09 -7.87
CA ASN A 377 27.40 1.59 -8.23
C ASN A 377 28.48 2.68 -8.28
N GLU A 378 28.19 3.78 -8.94
CA GLU A 378 29.20 4.78 -9.32
C GLU A 378 29.40 5.86 -8.25
N GLU A 379 28.33 6.23 -7.50
CA GLU A 379 28.41 7.38 -6.61
C GLU A 379 28.87 6.98 -5.19
N ARG A 380 29.83 7.72 -4.66
CA ARG A 380 30.23 7.54 -3.25
C ARG A 380 29.12 7.94 -2.29
N PHE A 381 28.47 9.08 -2.55
CA PHE A 381 27.39 9.64 -1.72
C PHE A 381 26.08 9.65 -2.49
N ILE A 382 25.36 8.53 -2.46
CA ILE A 382 24.18 8.30 -3.30
C ILE A 382 22.99 9.21 -2.96
N ILE A 383 22.89 9.69 -1.71
CA ILE A 383 21.69 10.35 -1.16
C ILE A 383 21.34 11.62 -1.96
N TRP A 384 22.33 12.44 -2.33
CA TRP A 384 22.07 13.70 -3.02
C TRP A 384 21.45 13.49 -4.41
N LYS A 385 22.01 12.58 -5.20
CA LYS A 385 21.47 12.28 -6.54
C LYS A 385 20.11 11.62 -6.47
N LEU A 386 19.88 10.73 -5.51
CA LEU A 386 18.58 10.08 -5.32
C LEU A 386 17.51 11.09 -4.90
N ARG A 387 17.81 12.03 -4.02
CA ARG A 387 16.88 13.12 -3.67
C ARG A 387 16.52 13.99 -4.88
N THR A 388 17.49 14.27 -5.76
CA THR A 388 17.23 15.01 -7.00
C THR A 388 16.26 14.26 -7.91
N ILE A 389 16.39 12.94 -8.03
CA ILE A 389 15.45 12.12 -8.79
C ILE A 389 14.05 12.20 -8.18
N ILE A 390 13.93 11.99 -6.86
CA ILE A 390 12.65 12.03 -6.14
C ILE A 390 11.98 13.40 -6.34
N GLN A 391 12.72 14.49 -6.15
CA GLN A 391 12.20 15.85 -6.32
C GLN A 391 11.70 16.09 -7.76
N ARG A 392 12.52 15.77 -8.76
CA ARG A 392 12.17 15.88 -10.19
C ARG A 392 10.90 15.12 -10.52
N ASP A 393 10.82 13.88 -10.06
CA ASP A 393 9.70 12.98 -10.36
C ASP A 393 8.42 13.45 -9.65
N ARG A 394 8.53 13.89 -8.40
CA ARG A 394 7.43 14.50 -7.64
C ARG A 394 6.89 15.77 -8.33
N GLU A 395 7.74 16.68 -8.72
CA GLU A 395 7.35 17.92 -9.40
C GLU A 395 6.61 17.66 -10.72
N ARG A 396 7.00 16.62 -11.45
CA ARG A 396 6.31 16.18 -12.68
C ARG A 396 4.97 15.51 -12.39
N PHE A 397 4.89 14.72 -11.34
CA PHE A 397 3.69 13.93 -11.01
C PHE A 397 2.58 14.78 -10.38
N LEU A 398 2.87 15.71 -9.50
CA LEU A 398 1.86 16.47 -8.75
C LEU A 398 0.83 17.18 -9.65
N PRO A 399 1.20 17.87 -10.74
CA PRO A 399 0.24 18.49 -11.66
C PRO A 399 -0.65 17.48 -12.38
N ILE A 400 -0.12 16.31 -12.71
CA ILE A 400 -0.88 15.24 -13.35
C ILE A 400 -1.87 14.66 -12.35
N ARG A 401 -1.40 14.30 -11.15
CA ARG A 401 -2.20 13.76 -10.06
C ARG A 401 -3.43 14.63 -9.75
N GLN A 402 -3.24 15.95 -9.71
CA GLN A 402 -4.28 16.91 -9.33
C GLN A 402 -5.58 16.75 -10.14
N LYS A 403 -5.49 16.29 -11.39
CA LYS A 403 -6.65 16.08 -12.26
C LYS A 403 -7.57 14.94 -11.81
N TYR A 404 -7.05 14.03 -10.99
CA TYR A 404 -7.72 12.78 -10.61
C TYR A 404 -8.18 12.76 -9.16
N LEU A 405 -7.81 13.76 -8.37
CA LEU A 405 -8.17 13.83 -6.96
C LEU A 405 -9.68 13.99 -6.77
N LEU A 406 -10.22 13.26 -5.80
CA LEU A 406 -11.63 13.27 -5.42
C LEU A 406 -11.89 14.02 -4.11
N TYR A 407 -10.89 14.15 -3.28
CA TYR A 407 -11.00 14.72 -1.93
C TYR A 407 -10.08 15.92 -1.75
N SER A 408 -10.50 16.86 -0.90
CA SER A 408 -9.76 18.08 -0.53
C SER A 408 -8.85 17.86 0.69
#